data_c06183b66d30f2113b8274745bb5398e
#
_entry.id   c06183b66d30f2113b8274745bb5398e
#
_cell.length_a   1.000
_cell.length_b   1.000
_cell.length_c   1.000
_cell.angle_alpha   90.00
_cell.angle_beta   90.00
_cell.angle_gamma   90.00
#
_symmetry.space_group_name_H-M   'P 1'
#
loop_
_entity.id
_entity.type
_entity.pdbx_description
1 polymer ?
#
loop_
_entity_poly.entity_id
_entity_poly.type
_entity_poly.pdbx_seq_one_letter_code
_entity_poly.pdbx_strand_id
1 'polypeptide(L)'
;MKGIILAGGSGTRLHPLTLAMSKQMMPVYDKPMIYYPLSTLMMAGINEILIISTPQDLPNFKKLLGDGAAIGCQFSYAEQAVPNGLAQAFVIGEEFIGKDSVALVLGDNIFFGANMDELLQSNTQPDGGVVFAYHVSDPERYGVVEFDDNLNALSIEEKPLKPKSNYAVPGLYFYDNSVVEIAKNIQPSARGEYEITDVNKVYLEKGTLKVGILNRGTAWLDTGTFDSLMQASQFVQVLEERQGLKVGCIEEIAWLQGFINNEQLKALAEPLIKSGYGNYLLQLLKHKK
;
A
#
# COMPACT_ATOMS: atom_id res chain seq x y z
N MET A 1 7.94 13.27 1.36
CA MET A 1 7.19 12.17 2.06
C MET A 1 7.93 10.87 1.85
N LYS A 2 8.05 10.04 2.87
CA LYS A 2 8.59 8.68 2.79
C LYS A 2 7.49 7.64 2.81
N GLY A 3 7.77 6.42 2.36
CA GLY A 3 6.80 5.34 2.31
C GLY A 3 7.14 4.20 3.26
N ILE A 4 6.12 3.56 3.83
CA ILE A 4 6.26 2.31 4.58
C ILE A 4 5.32 1.28 3.95
N ILE A 5 5.84 0.10 3.64
CA ILE A 5 5.05 -1.08 3.31
C ILE A 5 5.10 -2.02 4.51
N LEU A 6 3.95 -2.26 5.14
CA LEU A 6 3.87 -3.26 6.20
C LEU A 6 3.51 -4.62 5.59
N ALA A 7 4.51 -5.45 5.45
CA ALA A 7 4.46 -6.78 4.85
C ALA A 7 4.70 -7.89 5.88
N GLY A 8 4.15 -7.69 7.07
CA GLY A 8 4.21 -8.63 8.19
C GLY A 8 2.94 -9.48 8.32
N GLY A 9 2.87 -10.19 9.45
CA GLY A 9 1.72 -11.04 9.81
C GLY A 9 1.93 -12.51 9.49
N SER A 10 1.22 -13.37 10.22
CA SER A 10 1.36 -14.84 10.14
C SER A 10 0.72 -15.48 8.90
N GLY A 11 -0.15 -14.75 8.20
CA GLY A 11 -0.84 -15.26 7.01
C GLY A 11 -1.71 -16.51 7.26
N THR A 12 -2.08 -16.82 8.50
CA THR A 12 -2.75 -18.08 8.89
C THR A 12 -4.06 -18.36 8.15
N ARG A 13 -4.78 -17.34 7.71
CA ARG A 13 -6.00 -17.48 6.91
C ARG A 13 -5.76 -18.07 5.52
N LEU A 14 -4.50 -18.07 5.06
CA LEU A 14 -4.08 -18.64 3.78
C LEU A 14 -3.25 -19.92 3.94
N HIS A 15 -3.22 -20.55 5.13
CA HIS A 15 -2.60 -21.87 5.27
C HIS A 15 -3.34 -22.90 4.41
N PRO A 16 -2.60 -23.82 3.73
CA PRO A 16 -1.16 -24.08 3.84
C PRO A 16 -0.25 -23.22 2.94
N LEU A 17 -0.77 -22.33 2.09
CA LEU A 17 0.03 -21.56 1.12
C LEU A 17 1.13 -20.74 1.79
N THR A 18 0.84 -20.17 2.96
CA THR A 18 1.75 -19.28 3.72
C THR A 18 2.60 -19.99 4.77
N LEU A 19 2.68 -21.35 4.73
CA LEU A 19 3.57 -22.08 5.62
C LEU A 19 5.05 -21.90 5.32
N ALA A 20 5.38 -21.66 4.04
CA ALA A 20 6.76 -21.57 3.57
C ALA A 20 7.15 -20.18 3.02
N MET A 21 6.21 -19.27 2.92
CA MET A 21 6.47 -17.93 2.39
C MET A 21 5.49 -16.89 2.93
N SER A 22 5.93 -15.64 2.99
CA SER A 22 5.05 -14.52 3.27
C SER A 22 3.92 -14.42 2.24
N LYS A 23 2.73 -14.06 2.70
CA LYS A 23 1.57 -13.77 1.85
C LYS A 23 1.93 -12.78 0.73
N GLN A 24 2.66 -11.73 1.05
CA GLN A 24 3.01 -10.66 0.12
C GLN A 24 4.03 -11.07 -0.95
N MET A 25 4.62 -12.27 -0.82
CA MET A 25 5.46 -12.89 -1.84
C MET A 25 4.67 -13.79 -2.81
N MET A 26 3.42 -14.10 -2.49
CA MET A 26 2.56 -14.91 -3.35
C MET A 26 2.25 -14.18 -4.65
N PRO A 27 2.09 -14.92 -5.77
CA PRO A 27 1.73 -14.32 -7.03
C PRO A 27 0.28 -13.80 -7.00
N VAL A 28 0.09 -12.61 -7.55
CA VAL A 28 -1.21 -12.11 -7.99
C VAL A 28 -1.10 -11.94 -9.50
N TYR A 29 -1.63 -12.88 -10.24
CA TYR A 29 -1.49 -13.06 -11.67
C TYR A 29 -0.02 -13.25 -12.10
N ASP A 30 0.66 -12.23 -12.61
CA ASP A 30 1.98 -12.32 -13.24
C ASP A 30 3.15 -11.75 -12.41
N LYS A 31 2.88 -11.26 -11.19
CA LYS A 31 3.92 -10.68 -10.33
C LYS A 31 3.65 -10.90 -8.83
N PRO A 32 4.67 -10.75 -7.96
CA PRO A 32 4.48 -10.86 -6.51
C PRO A 32 3.53 -9.79 -5.98
N MET A 33 2.71 -10.15 -5.01
CA MET A 33 1.71 -9.27 -4.40
C MET A 33 2.29 -7.93 -3.94
N ILE A 34 3.50 -7.92 -3.36
CA ILE A 34 4.12 -6.69 -2.85
C ILE A 34 4.36 -5.62 -3.95
N TYR A 35 4.39 -5.99 -5.22
CA TYR A 35 4.55 -5.03 -6.32
C TYR A 35 3.38 -4.04 -6.40
N TYR A 36 2.18 -4.47 -6.03
CA TYR A 36 0.99 -3.60 -6.07
C TYR A 36 1.02 -2.47 -5.02
N PRO A 37 1.21 -2.73 -3.71
CA PRO A 37 1.37 -1.64 -2.75
C PRO A 37 2.64 -0.81 -3.01
N LEU A 38 3.74 -1.42 -3.50
CA LEU A 38 4.93 -0.69 -3.92
C LEU A 38 4.59 0.28 -5.05
N SER A 39 3.87 -0.18 -6.08
CA SER A 39 3.41 0.65 -7.18
C SER A 39 2.53 1.81 -6.71
N THR A 40 1.68 1.59 -5.71
CA THR A 40 0.82 2.62 -5.11
C THR A 40 1.64 3.76 -4.50
N LEU A 41 2.68 3.45 -3.72
CA LEU A 41 3.59 4.46 -3.18
C LEU A 41 4.37 5.19 -4.29
N MET A 42 4.84 4.45 -5.29
CA MET A 42 5.57 5.04 -6.42
C MET A 42 4.68 5.96 -7.25
N MET A 43 3.40 5.64 -7.47
CA MET A 43 2.43 6.55 -8.13
C MET A 43 2.22 7.86 -7.35
N ALA A 44 2.34 7.82 -6.02
CA ALA A 44 2.36 9.02 -5.20
C ALA A 44 3.65 9.85 -5.33
N GLY A 45 4.62 9.42 -6.14
CA GLY A 45 5.92 10.07 -6.28
C GLY A 45 6.91 9.72 -5.15
N ILE A 46 6.60 8.70 -4.35
CA ILE A 46 7.43 8.28 -3.22
C ILE A 46 8.45 7.25 -3.70
N ASN A 47 9.73 7.54 -3.51
CA ASN A 47 10.85 6.67 -3.91
C ASN A 47 11.78 6.24 -2.74
N GLU A 48 11.63 6.83 -1.55
CA GLU A 48 12.25 6.34 -0.32
C GLU A 48 11.25 5.48 0.45
N ILE A 49 11.47 4.16 0.51
CA ILE A 49 10.47 3.21 1.01
C ILE A 49 11.09 2.22 1.99
N LEU A 50 10.48 2.10 3.17
CA LEU A 50 10.80 1.11 4.18
C LEU A 50 9.87 -0.10 4.06
N ILE A 51 10.43 -1.28 3.90
CA ILE A 51 9.72 -2.56 3.94
C ILE A 51 9.86 -3.15 5.35
N ILE A 52 8.74 -3.27 6.06
CA ILE A 52 8.68 -3.89 7.39
C ILE A 52 8.07 -5.27 7.25
N SER A 53 8.77 -6.29 7.71
CA SER A 53 8.31 -7.69 7.66
C SER A 53 8.79 -8.49 8.87
N THR A 54 8.39 -9.77 8.94
CA THR A 54 8.87 -10.68 9.97
C THR A 54 10.37 -10.95 9.77
N PRO A 55 11.14 -11.29 10.83
CA PRO A 55 12.55 -11.68 10.70
C PRO A 55 12.74 -12.85 9.73
N GLN A 56 11.78 -13.77 9.66
CA GLN A 56 11.83 -14.96 8.80
C GLN A 56 11.67 -14.58 7.31
N ASP A 57 10.80 -13.64 6.98
CA ASP A 57 10.45 -13.30 5.59
C ASP A 57 11.31 -12.17 5.01
N LEU A 58 11.84 -11.29 5.85
CA LEU A 58 12.60 -10.12 5.44
C LEU A 58 13.77 -10.41 4.48
N PRO A 59 14.54 -11.51 4.63
CA PRO A 59 15.59 -11.88 3.68
C PRO A 59 15.06 -12.12 2.25
N ASN A 60 13.85 -12.65 2.13
CA ASN A 60 13.22 -12.90 0.83
C ASN A 60 12.82 -11.58 0.14
N PHE A 61 12.30 -10.61 0.91
CA PHE A 61 12.02 -9.27 0.37
C PHE A 61 13.30 -8.56 -0.08
N LYS A 62 14.37 -8.64 0.71
CA LYS A 62 15.69 -8.11 0.32
C LYS A 62 16.22 -8.75 -0.97
N LYS A 63 16.03 -10.06 -1.13
CA LYS A 63 16.41 -10.78 -2.35
C LYS A 63 15.57 -10.39 -3.56
N LEU A 64 14.26 -10.17 -3.38
CA LEU A 64 13.35 -9.81 -4.47
C LEU A 64 13.55 -8.37 -4.95
N LEU A 65 13.62 -7.42 -4.01
CA LEU A 65 13.54 -5.99 -4.29
C LEU A 65 14.90 -5.29 -4.33
N GLY A 66 15.95 -5.93 -3.75
CA GLY A 66 17.29 -5.32 -3.66
C GLY A 66 17.29 -4.05 -2.82
N ASP A 67 18.07 -3.07 -3.24
CA ASP A 67 18.15 -1.74 -2.65
C ASP A 67 17.25 -0.69 -3.34
N GLY A 68 16.55 -1.08 -4.40
CA GLY A 68 15.67 -0.22 -5.18
C GLY A 68 16.37 0.63 -6.25
N ALA A 69 17.70 0.70 -6.26
CA ALA A 69 18.44 1.59 -7.16
C ALA A 69 18.15 1.31 -8.65
N ALA A 70 17.90 0.06 -9.01
CA ALA A 70 17.59 -0.32 -10.39
C ALA A 70 16.32 0.35 -10.95
N ILE A 71 15.35 0.66 -10.07
CA ILE A 71 14.10 1.36 -10.43
C ILE A 71 14.07 2.80 -9.90
N GLY A 72 15.22 3.37 -9.55
CA GLY A 72 15.34 4.74 -9.08
C GLY A 72 14.72 5.00 -7.70
N CYS A 73 14.53 3.94 -6.91
CA CYS A 73 14.06 3.99 -5.54
C CYS A 73 15.22 3.74 -4.56
N GLN A 74 14.95 3.99 -3.28
CA GLN A 74 15.82 3.65 -2.16
C GLN A 74 15.03 2.83 -1.15
N PHE A 75 15.33 1.54 -1.05
CA PHE A 75 14.65 0.63 -0.14
C PHE A 75 15.45 0.44 1.15
N SER A 76 14.75 0.57 2.26
CA SER A 76 15.20 0.21 3.60
C SER A 76 14.38 -0.97 4.13
N TYR A 77 14.91 -1.67 5.12
CA TYR A 77 14.29 -2.89 5.62
C TYR A 77 14.35 -2.93 7.14
N ALA A 78 13.22 -3.22 7.79
CA ALA A 78 13.15 -3.37 9.23
C ALA A 78 12.30 -4.60 9.62
N GLU A 79 12.57 -5.12 10.81
CA GLU A 79 11.89 -6.28 11.34
C GLU A 79 10.76 -5.89 12.28
N GLN A 80 9.59 -6.51 12.10
CA GLN A 80 8.54 -6.58 13.09
C GLN A 80 8.50 -8.01 13.65
N ALA A 81 9.15 -8.22 14.78
CA ALA A 81 9.31 -9.54 15.38
C ALA A 81 7.96 -10.13 15.86
N VAL A 82 7.05 -9.26 16.33
CA VAL A 82 5.72 -9.65 16.80
C VAL A 82 4.69 -8.76 16.12
N PRO A 83 3.64 -9.30 15.50
CA PRO A 83 2.60 -8.52 14.81
C PRO A 83 1.64 -7.87 15.80
N ASN A 84 2.09 -6.83 16.49
CA ASN A 84 1.37 -6.13 17.56
C ASN A 84 0.45 -5.01 17.06
N GLY A 85 0.14 -4.97 15.77
CA GLY A 85 -0.73 -3.96 15.19
C GLY A 85 -0.04 -3.05 14.18
N LEU A 86 -0.86 -2.33 13.40
CA LEU A 86 -0.40 -1.54 12.26
C LEU A 86 0.37 -0.28 12.69
N ALA A 87 -0.05 0.36 13.78
CA ALA A 87 0.57 1.60 14.26
C ALA A 87 2.03 1.41 14.70
N GLN A 88 2.43 0.17 15.04
CA GLN A 88 3.82 -0.14 15.37
C GLN A 88 4.78 0.17 14.22
N ALA A 89 4.31 0.18 12.97
CA ALA A 89 5.12 0.50 11.81
C ALA A 89 5.79 1.89 11.92
N PHE A 90 5.13 2.87 12.55
CA PHE A 90 5.70 4.22 12.73
C PHE A 90 6.78 4.26 13.81
N VAL A 91 6.64 3.43 14.85
CA VAL A 91 7.64 3.30 15.92
C VAL A 91 8.89 2.57 15.39
N ILE A 92 8.70 1.47 14.66
CA ILE A 92 9.80 0.73 14.02
C ILE A 92 10.50 1.61 12.97
N GLY A 93 9.73 2.38 12.22
CA GLY A 93 10.22 3.25 11.14
C GLY A 93 10.71 4.63 11.60
N GLU A 94 10.76 4.95 12.89
CA GLU A 94 11.06 6.29 13.39
C GLU A 94 12.36 6.88 12.83
N GLU A 95 13.44 6.13 12.88
CA GLU A 95 14.74 6.57 12.35
C GLU A 95 14.68 6.81 10.83
N PHE A 96 14.00 5.93 10.10
CA PHE A 96 13.80 6.06 8.66
C PHE A 96 12.92 7.29 8.34
N ILE A 97 11.82 7.48 9.04
CA ILE A 97 10.90 8.63 8.85
C ILE A 97 11.63 9.93 9.11
N GLY A 98 12.38 10.02 10.20
CA GLY A 98 13.10 11.22 10.60
C GLY A 98 12.13 12.39 10.84
N LYS A 99 12.22 13.44 10.03
CA LYS A 99 11.37 14.63 10.11
C LYS A 99 10.32 14.73 9.00
N ASP A 100 10.28 13.73 8.13
CA ASP A 100 9.40 13.73 6.97
C ASP A 100 7.96 13.32 7.32
N SER A 101 7.01 13.69 6.48
CA SER A 101 5.71 13.04 6.43
C SER A 101 5.85 11.61 5.91
N VAL A 102 4.88 10.74 6.21
CA VAL A 102 4.97 9.32 5.87
C VAL A 102 3.65 8.78 5.33
N ALA A 103 3.75 7.96 4.28
CA ALA A 103 2.67 7.11 3.81
C ALA A 103 2.86 5.69 4.34
N LEU A 104 1.78 5.06 4.83
CA LEU A 104 1.74 3.64 5.16
C LEU A 104 0.78 2.94 4.20
N VAL A 105 1.24 1.87 3.58
CA VAL A 105 0.39 0.95 2.82
C VAL A 105 0.54 -0.47 3.34
N LEU A 106 -0.57 -1.19 3.41
CA LEU A 106 -0.54 -2.61 3.77
C LEU A 106 -0.09 -3.45 2.57
N GLY A 107 0.83 -4.37 2.81
CA GLY A 107 1.49 -5.16 1.78
C GLY A 107 0.58 -6.12 1.00
N ASP A 108 -0.67 -6.25 1.41
CA ASP A 108 -1.69 -7.12 0.81
C ASP A 108 -2.87 -6.35 0.19
N ASN A 109 -2.78 -5.02 0.12
CA ASN A 109 -3.80 -4.18 -0.51
C ASN A 109 -3.40 -3.84 -1.95
N ILE A 110 -4.34 -4.03 -2.86
CA ILE A 110 -4.19 -3.71 -4.27
C ILE A 110 -5.15 -2.58 -4.61
N PHE A 111 -4.62 -1.52 -5.20
CA PHE A 111 -5.39 -0.38 -5.68
C PHE A 111 -5.23 -0.26 -7.20
N PHE A 112 -6.34 -0.01 -7.89
CA PHE A 112 -6.36 0.27 -9.32
C PHE A 112 -7.51 1.22 -9.66
N GLY A 113 -7.25 2.25 -10.43
CA GLY A 113 -8.28 3.19 -10.87
C GLY A 113 -7.71 4.31 -11.73
N ALA A 114 -8.58 4.97 -12.48
CA ALA A 114 -8.21 6.16 -13.24
C ALA A 114 -7.82 7.30 -12.29
N ASN A 115 -6.81 8.09 -12.66
CA ASN A 115 -6.32 9.26 -11.92
C ASN A 115 -5.91 8.95 -10.46
N MET A 116 -5.50 7.70 -10.20
CA MET A 116 -5.03 7.29 -8.88
C MET A 116 -3.77 8.07 -8.48
N ASP A 117 -2.86 8.30 -9.41
CA ASP A 117 -1.64 9.08 -9.24
C ASP A 117 -1.94 10.53 -8.82
N GLU A 118 -2.88 11.21 -9.48
CA GLU A 118 -3.31 12.56 -9.11
C GLU A 118 -3.91 12.61 -7.69
N LEU A 119 -4.78 11.65 -7.36
CA LEU A 119 -5.36 11.54 -6.03
C LEU A 119 -4.28 11.33 -4.96
N LEU A 120 -3.33 10.42 -5.21
CA LEU A 120 -2.28 10.14 -4.25
C LEU A 120 -1.33 11.33 -4.09
N GLN A 121 -0.86 11.92 -5.19
CA GLN A 121 0.07 13.05 -5.17
C GLN A 121 -0.52 14.29 -4.49
N SER A 122 -1.82 14.57 -4.65
CA SER A 122 -2.48 15.69 -3.99
C SER A 122 -2.53 15.57 -2.46
N ASN A 123 -2.29 14.39 -1.91
CA ASN A 123 -2.32 14.11 -0.48
C ASN A 123 -0.92 13.89 0.15
N THR A 124 0.18 14.09 -0.59
CA THR A 124 1.54 13.82 -0.10
C THR A 124 2.11 14.87 0.87
N GLN A 125 1.41 15.98 1.08
CA GLN A 125 1.79 17.01 2.06
C GLN A 125 0.66 17.22 3.06
N PRO A 126 0.35 16.21 3.90
CA PRO A 126 -0.73 16.30 4.85
C PRO A 126 -0.37 17.26 6.00
N ASP A 127 -1.34 18.10 6.38
CA ASP A 127 -1.33 18.84 7.64
C ASP A 127 -2.22 18.07 8.64
N GLY A 128 -1.66 17.02 9.21
CA GLY A 128 -2.35 16.01 10.02
C GLY A 128 -2.38 14.63 9.36
N GLY A 129 -3.53 13.97 9.40
CA GLY A 129 -3.74 12.64 8.82
C GLY A 129 -4.69 12.66 7.62
N VAL A 130 -4.43 11.81 6.64
CA VAL A 130 -5.34 11.52 5.53
C VAL A 130 -5.62 10.03 5.50
N VAL A 131 -6.89 9.67 5.58
CA VAL A 131 -7.40 8.32 5.33
C VAL A 131 -8.13 8.29 3.99
N PHE A 132 -8.12 7.14 3.33
CA PHE A 132 -8.91 6.99 2.11
C PHE A 132 -10.24 6.32 2.43
N ALA A 133 -11.29 6.68 1.69
CA ALA A 133 -12.64 6.17 1.87
C ALA A 133 -13.08 5.42 0.60
N TYR A 134 -13.46 4.17 0.75
CA TYR A 134 -13.94 3.30 -0.32
C TYR A 134 -15.35 2.80 -0.01
N HIS A 135 -16.30 3.02 -0.91
CA HIS A 135 -17.68 2.61 -0.71
C HIS A 135 -17.84 1.09 -0.84
N VAL A 136 -18.36 0.44 0.20
CA VAL A 136 -18.57 -1.01 0.28
C VAL A 136 -20.02 -1.34 0.63
N SER A 137 -20.42 -2.59 0.38
CA SER A 137 -21.75 -3.12 0.73
C SER A 137 -21.80 -3.72 2.14
N ASP A 138 -20.63 -4.03 2.74
CA ASP A 138 -20.44 -4.75 4.01
C ASP A 138 -19.47 -4.00 4.95
N PRO A 139 -19.78 -2.73 5.31
CA PRO A 139 -18.84 -1.84 6.02
C PRO A 139 -18.45 -2.35 7.40
N GLU A 140 -19.27 -3.16 8.06
CA GLU A 140 -19.00 -3.73 9.39
C GLU A 140 -17.74 -4.59 9.47
N ARG A 141 -17.17 -4.97 8.34
CA ARG A 141 -15.93 -5.77 8.27
C ARG A 141 -14.65 -4.95 8.39
N TYR A 142 -14.75 -3.63 8.25
CA TYR A 142 -13.63 -2.71 8.08
C TYR A 142 -13.64 -1.58 9.11
N GLY A 143 -12.57 -0.82 9.18
CA GLY A 143 -12.64 0.53 9.73
C GLY A 143 -13.60 1.37 8.87
N VAL A 144 -14.49 2.12 9.49
CA VAL A 144 -15.51 2.93 8.80
C VAL A 144 -15.31 4.38 9.14
N VAL A 145 -15.32 5.25 8.12
CA VAL A 145 -15.23 6.70 8.27
C VAL A 145 -16.51 7.38 7.82
N GLU A 146 -16.97 8.36 8.61
CA GLU A 146 -17.98 9.34 8.25
C GLU A 146 -17.31 10.70 8.05
N PHE A 147 -17.73 11.49 7.06
CA PHE A 147 -17.10 12.77 6.72
C PHE A 147 -18.10 13.77 6.19
N ASP A 148 -17.73 15.06 6.24
CA ASP A 148 -18.53 16.17 5.72
C ASP A 148 -18.24 16.48 4.23
N ASP A 149 -18.96 17.47 3.66
CA ASP A 149 -18.79 17.90 2.27
C ASP A 149 -17.40 18.52 1.99
N ASN A 150 -16.67 18.91 3.02
CA ASN A 150 -15.31 19.43 2.94
C ASN A 150 -14.24 18.35 3.14
N LEU A 151 -14.67 17.08 3.17
CA LEU A 151 -13.80 15.91 3.38
C LEU A 151 -13.09 15.91 4.75
N ASN A 152 -13.66 16.56 5.77
CA ASN A 152 -13.22 16.42 7.14
C ASN A 152 -13.87 15.16 7.74
N ALA A 153 -13.09 14.31 8.37
CA ALA A 153 -13.63 13.17 9.08
C ALA A 153 -14.49 13.64 10.28
N LEU A 154 -15.68 13.08 10.43
CA LEU A 154 -16.62 13.32 11.54
C LEU A 154 -16.57 12.18 12.57
N SER A 155 -16.37 10.96 12.10
CA SER A 155 -16.18 9.81 12.97
C SER A 155 -15.34 8.75 12.27
N ILE A 156 -14.62 7.93 13.05
CA ILE A 156 -13.92 6.74 12.59
C ILE A 156 -14.05 5.63 13.61
N GLU A 157 -14.48 4.45 13.17
CA GLU A 157 -14.75 3.31 14.07
C GLU A 157 -14.20 2.02 13.44
N GLU A 158 -13.52 1.20 14.27
CA GLU A 158 -13.01 -0.10 13.83
C GLU A 158 -14.12 -1.16 13.92
N LYS A 159 -14.48 -1.76 12.80
CA LYS A 159 -15.46 -2.86 12.69
C LYS A 159 -16.74 -2.62 13.52
N PRO A 160 -17.44 -1.50 13.27
CA PRO A 160 -18.63 -1.16 14.07
C PRO A 160 -19.77 -2.15 13.80
N LEU A 161 -20.49 -2.55 14.86
CA LEU A 161 -21.69 -3.39 14.73
C LEU A 161 -22.84 -2.67 13.99
N LYS A 162 -22.83 -1.34 14.05
CA LYS A 162 -23.81 -0.46 13.36
C LYS A 162 -23.03 0.66 12.69
N PRO A 163 -22.55 0.45 11.45
CA PRO A 163 -21.79 1.45 10.72
C PRO A 163 -22.59 2.74 10.49
N LYS A 164 -21.93 3.89 10.65
CA LYS A 164 -22.55 5.21 10.39
C LYS A 164 -22.49 5.59 8.90
N SER A 165 -21.64 4.95 8.14
CA SER A 165 -21.52 5.14 6.70
C SER A 165 -21.17 3.83 6.00
N ASN A 166 -21.22 3.82 4.66
CA ASN A 166 -20.74 2.69 3.85
C ASN A 166 -19.30 2.89 3.35
N TYR A 167 -18.55 3.82 3.96
CA TYR A 167 -17.18 4.09 3.54
C TYR A 167 -16.16 3.38 4.43
N ALA A 168 -15.62 2.29 3.91
CA ALA A 168 -14.50 1.57 4.50
C ALA A 168 -13.19 2.35 4.36
N VAL A 169 -12.30 2.21 5.32
CA VAL A 169 -10.94 2.75 5.29
C VAL A 169 -9.98 1.64 4.86
N PRO A 170 -9.47 1.67 3.61
CA PRO A 170 -8.46 0.74 3.14
C PRO A 170 -7.13 0.90 3.87
N GLY A 171 -6.26 -0.09 3.67
CA GLY A 171 -4.91 -0.08 4.22
C GLY A 171 -3.95 0.88 3.53
N LEU A 172 -4.33 2.14 3.42
CA LEU A 172 -3.51 3.24 2.86
C LEU A 172 -3.74 4.51 3.68
N TYR A 173 -2.67 5.08 4.21
CA TYR A 173 -2.71 6.19 5.17
C TYR A 173 -1.57 7.15 4.90
N PHE A 174 -1.83 8.45 4.95
CA PHE A 174 -0.80 9.50 4.83
C PHE A 174 -0.85 10.37 6.08
N TYR A 175 0.31 10.62 6.67
CA TYR A 175 0.41 11.37 7.92
C TYR A 175 1.55 12.38 7.89
N ASP A 176 1.36 13.46 8.60
CA ASP A 176 2.47 14.34 8.98
C ASP A 176 3.43 13.63 9.96
N ASN A 177 4.52 14.27 10.29
CA ASN A 177 5.55 13.68 11.16
C ASN A 177 5.06 13.39 12.59
N SER A 178 3.99 14.04 13.05
CA SER A 178 3.48 13.85 14.42
C SER A 178 2.96 12.43 14.66
N VAL A 179 2.73 11.65 13.59
CA VAL A 179 2.29 10.25 13.70
C VAL A 179 3.23 9.38 14.53
N VAL A 180 4.53 9.65 14.51
CA VAL A 180 5.54 8.89 15.27
C VAL A 180 5.26 9.01 16.77
N GLU A 181 5.09 10.24 17.25
CA GLU A 181 4.79 10.48 18.67
C GLU A 181 3.39 10.00 19.05
N ILE A 182 2.41 10.13 18.15
CA ILE A 182 1.06 9.58 18.38
C ILE A 182 1.14 8.06 18.54
N ALA A 183 1.83 7.36 17.63
CA ALA A 183 1.96 5.90 17.65
C ALA A 183 2.67 5.36 18.90
N LYS A 184 3.61 6.13 19.48
CA LYS A 184 4.27 5.79 20.75
C LYS A 184 3.35 5.90 21.96
N ASN A 185 2.32 6.73 21.89
CA ASN A 185 1.48 7.09 23.04
C ASN A 185 0.11 6.40 23.04
N ILE A 186 -0.32 5.74 21.95
CA ILE A 186 -1.56 4.94 21.95
C ILE A 186 -1.38 3.68 22.81
N GLN A 187 -2.50 3.18 23.33
CA GLN A 187 -2.53 1.97 24.15
C GLN A 187 -2.99 0.77 23.29
N PRO A 188 -2.54 -0.45 23.60
CA PRO A 188 -3.06 -1.63 22.94
C PRO A 188 -4.57 -1.77 23.14
N SER A 189 -5.28 -2.17 22.09
CA SER A 189 -6.70 -2.50 22.15
C SER A 189 -6.97 -3.75 23.00
N ALA A 190 -8.24 -4.08 23.20
CA ALA A 190 -8.64 -5.33 23.88
C ALA A 190 -8.11 -6.60 23.18
N ARG A 191 -7.68 -6.49 21.91
CA ARG A 191 -7.01 -7.56 21.15
C ARG A 191 -5.51 -7.62 21.40
N GLY A 192 -4.93 -6.69 22.14
CA GLY A 192 -3.50 -6.56 22.36
C GLY A 192 -2.75 -5.90 21.20
N GLU A 193 -3.45 -5.25 20.26
CA GLU A 193 -2.89 -4.63 19.07
C GLU A 193 -2.87 -3.10 19.17
N TYR A 194 -1.81 -2.46 18.69
CA TYR A 194 -1.72 -1.01 18.49
C TYR A 194 -2.45 -0.64 17.19
N GLU A 195 -3.72 -0.24 17.35
CA GLU A 195 -4.64 -0.05 16.23
C GLU A 195 -4.35 1.24 15.47
N ILE A 196 -4.37 1.15 14.14
CA ILE A 196 -4.25 2.33 13.28
C ILE A 196 -5.46 3.27 13.47
N THR A 197 -6.63 2.70 13.78
CA THR A 197 -7.85 3.47 14.07
C THR A 197 -7.67 4.38 15.27
N ASP A 198 -6.88 3.98 16.28
CA ASP A 198 -6.62 4.84 17.45
C ASP A 198 -5.66 5.98 17.12
N VAL A 199 -4.69 5.78 16.21
CA VAL A 199 -3.90 6.87 15.62
C VAL A 199 -4.83 7.87 14.92
N ASN A 200 -5.74 7.37 14.08
CA ASN A 200 -6.69 8.21 13.34
C ASN A 200 -7.63 8.99 14.28
N LYS A 201 -8.05 8.40 15.39
CA LYS A 201 -8.86 9.10 16.40
C LYS A 201 -8.15 10.31 17.02
N VAL A 202 -6.83 10.22 17.25
CA VAL A 202 -6.05 11.37 17.73
C VAL A 202 -6.08 12.52 16.73
N TYR A 203 -5.95 12.24 15.44
CA TYR A 203 -6.07 13.27 14.39
C TYR A 203 -7.52 13.78 14.26
N LEU A 204 -8.50 12.91 14.42
CA LEU A 204 -9.92 13.29 14.45
C LEU A 204 -10.21 14.28 15.58
N GLU A 205 -9.77 13.98 16.79
CA GLU A 205 -9.94 14.82 17.98
C GLU A 205 -9.26 16.19 17.84
N LYS A 206 -8.14 16.24 17.11
CA LYS A 206 -7.45 17.48 16.77
C LYS A 206 -8.11 18.26 15.62
N GLY A 207 -9.12 17.68 14.97
CA GLY A 207 -9.75 18.28 13.77
C GLY A 207 -8.86 18.29 12.53
N THR A 208 -7.83 17.44 12.47
CA THR A 208 -6.84 17.37 11.38
C THR A 208 -6.86 16.03 10.62
N LEU A 209 -7.95 15.27 10.71
CA LEU A 209 -8.16 14.07 9.91
C LEU A 209 -8.96 14.40 8.66
N LYS A 210 -8.35 14.22 7.50
CA LYS A 210 -8.96 14.42 6.17
C LYS A 210 -9.26 13.09 5.49
N VAL A 211 -10.15 13.14 4.51
CA VAL A 211 -10.60 11.97 3.75
C VAL A 211 -10.33 12.15 2.26
N GLY A 212 -9.59 11.22 1.66
CA GLY A 212 -9.46 11.10 0.21
C GLY A 212 -10.46 10.06 -0.31
N ILE A 213 -11.34 10.44 -1.25
CA ILE A 213 -12.35 9.51 -1.77
C ILE A 213 -11.77 8.69 -2.91
N LEU A 214 -11.81 7.37 -2.78
CA LEU A 214 -11.60 6.43 -3.87
C LEU A 214 -12.89 6.34 -4.69
N ASN A 215 -12.90 7.03 -5.81
CA ASN A 215 -14.07 7.22 -6.63
C ASN A 215 -14.63 5.92 -7.24
N ARG A 216 -15.88 5.97 -7.70
CA ARG A 216 -16.51 4.87 -8.44
C ARG A 216 -15.65 4.53 -9.67
N GLY A 217 -15.34 3.24 -9.84
CA GLY A 217 -14.42 2.74 -10.87
C GLY A 217 -13.01 2.47 -10.35
N THR A 218 -12.69 2.91 -9.14
CA THR A 218 -11.51 2.41 -8.42
C THR A 218 -11.80 1.01 -7.88
N ALA A 219 -10.86 0.10 -8.03
CA ALA A 219 -10.84 -1.19 -7.36
C ALA A 219 -9.89 -1.11 -6.16
N TRP A 220 -10.40 -1.55 -5.01
CA TRP A 220 -9.61 -1.90 -3.84
C TRP A 220 -9.86 -3.37 -3.55
N LEU A 221 -8.78 -4.16 -3.57
CA LEU A 221 -8.85 -5.60 -3.38
C LEU A 221 -7.98 -5.94 -2.15
N ASP A 222 -8.62 -6.57 -1.16
CA ASP A 222 -7.90 -7.26 -0.10
C ASP A 222 -7.62 -8.70 -0.56
N THR A 223 -6.47 -9.23 -0.23
CA THR A 223 -6.09 -10.59 -0.62
C THR A 223 -6.07 -11.52 0.60
N GLY A 224 -6.99 -11.28 1.57
CA GLY A 224 -6.99 -11.91 2.89
C GLY A 224 -7.46 -13.36 2.94
N THR A 225 -8.15 -13.84 1.91
CA THR A 225 -8.71 -15.20 1.81
C THR A 225 -8.34 -15.84 0.48
N PHE A 226 -8.53 -17.16 0.35
CA PHE A 226 -8.30 -17.87 -0.92
C PHE A 226 -9.14 -17.28 -2.06
N ASP A 227 -10.41 -17.01 -1.79
CA ASP A 227 -11.32 -16.44 -2.79
C ASP A 227 -10.92 -15.04 -3.19
N SER A 228 -10.60 -14.15 -2.22
CA SER A 228 -10.20 -12.78 -2.54
C SER A 228 -8.84 -12.72 -3.26
N LEU A 229 -7.90 -13.62 -2.96
CA LEU A 229 -6.64 -13.75 -3.69
C LEU A 229 -6.86 -14.19 -5.15
N MET A 230 -7.75 -15.16 -5.36
CA MET A 230 -8.12 -15.62 -6.71
C MET A 230 -8.84 -14.51 -7.48
N GLN A 231 -9.81 -13.84 -6.87
CA GLN A 231 -10.54 -12.73 -7.48
C GLN A 231 -9.60 -11.58 -7.86
N ALA A 232 -8.63 -11.23 -7.01
CA ALA A 232 -7.62 -10.23 -7.33
C ALA A 232 -6.79 -10.64 -8.56
N SER A 233 -6.34 -11.91 -8.62
CA SER A 233 -5.59 -12.42 -9.76
C SER A 233 -6.42 -12.40 -11.05
N GLN A 234 -7.68 -12.79 -11.01
CA GLN A 234 -8.59 -12.76 -12.16
C GLN A 234 -8.87 -11.30 -12.61
N PHE A 235 -9.07 -10.38 -11.67
CA PHE A 235 -9.30 -8.98 -11.97
C PHE A 235 -8.09 -8.39 -12.72
N VAL A 236 -6.87 -8.59 -12.21
CA VAL A 236 -5.64 -8.13 -12.85
C VAL A 236 -5.48 -8.75 -14.23
N GLN A 237 -5.68 -10.08 -14.35
CA GLN A 237 -5.59 -10.79 -15.63
C GLN A 237 -6.53 -10.18 -16.68
N VAL A 238 -7.81 -10.04 -16.36
CA VAL A 238 -8.82 -9.52 -17.30
C VAL A 238 -8.47 -8.10 -17.76
N LEU A 239 -8.02 -7.24 -16.87
CA LEU A 239 -7.61 -5.88 -17.21
C LEU A 239 -6.39 -5.88 -18.14
N GLU A 240 -5.34 -6.60 -17.78
CA GLU A 240 -4.11 -6.66 -18.57
C GLU A 240 -4.34 -7.26 -19.96
N GLU A 241 -5.13 -8.33 -20.07
CA GLU A 241 -5.48 -8.95 -21.37
C GLU A 241 -6.33 -8.03 -22.25
N ARG A 242 -7.24 -7.24 -21.66
CA ARG A 242 -8.12 -6.34 -22.40
C ARG A 242 -7.48 -5.05 -22.82
N GLN A 243 -6.67 -4.45 -21.96
CA GLN A 243 -6.06 -3.16 -22.20
C GLN A 243 -4.67 -3.26 -22.84
N GLY A 244 -4.00 -4.40 -22.67
CA GLY A 244 -2.58 -4.54 -23.06
C GLY A 244 -1.64 -3.73 -22.18
N LEU A 245 -2.13 -3.25 -21.01
CA LEU A 245 -1.38 -2.46 -20.03
C LEU A 245 -1.31 -3.23 -18.71
N LYS A 246 -0.18 -3.15 -18.02
CA LYS A 246 0.01 -3.87 -16.76
C LYS A 246 -0.50 -3.10 -15.55
N VAL A 247 -1.03 -3.83 -14.58
CA VAL A 247 -1.41 -3.32 -13.26
C VAL A 247 -0.27 -3.53 -12.28
N GLY A 248 0.17 -2.50 -11.58
CA GLY A 248 1.24 -2.62 -10.57
C GLY A 248 2.62 -2.95 -11.15
N CYS A 249 2.90 -2.51 -12.38
CA CYS A 249 4.21 -2.64 -13.01
C CYS A 249 5.17 -1.56 -12.49
N ILE A 250 6.02 -1.93 -11.54
CA ILE A 250 6.91 -0.98 -10.84
C ILE A 250 7.93 -0.34 -11.78
N GLU A 251 8.40 -1.05 -12.80
CA GLU A 251 9.35 -0.54 -13.79
C GLU A 251 8.71 0.51 -14.69
N GLU A 252 7.47 0.29 -15.12
CA GLU A 252 6.68 1.27 -15.88
C GLU A 252 6.43 2.53 -15.07
N ILE A 253 5.98 2.38 -13.81
CA ILE A 253 5.71 3.50 -12.93
C ILE A 253 6.99 4.29 -12.63
N ALA A 254 8.11 3.61 -12.38
CA ALA A 254 9.41 4.25 -12.21
C ALA A 254 9.79 5.11 -13.43
N TRP A 255 9.51 4.61 -14.61
CA TRP A 255 9.78 5.34 -15.87
C TRP A 255 8.81 6.51 -16.06
N LEU A 256 7.50 6.34 -15.81
CA LEU A 256 6.49 7.39 -15.91
C LEU A 256 6.72 8.52 -14.90
N GLN A 257 7.13 8.18 -13.67
CA GLN A 257 7.47 9.15 -12.62
C GLN A 257 8.85 9.82 -12.83
N GLY A 258 9.60 9.38 -13.85
CA GLY A 258 10.93 9.93 -14.14
C GLY A 258 12.02 9.48 -13.16
N PHE A 259 11.77 8.44 -12.37
CA PHE A 259 12.78 7.84 -11.47
C PHE A 259 13.88 7.16 -12.27
N ILE A 260 13.56 6.62 -13.46
CA ILE A 260 14.48 6.02 -14.39
C ILE A 260 14.27 6.57 -15.82
N ASN A 261 15.31 6.50 -16.62
CA ASN A 261 15.27 6.88 -18.04
C ASN A 261 15.00 5.69 -18.98
N ASN A 262 14.93 5.95 -20.28
CA ASN A 262 14.66 4.94 -21.31
C ASN A 262 15.70 3.80 -21.34
N GLU A 263 16.99 4.12 -21.16
CA GLU A 263 18.06 3.11 -21.18
C GLU A 263 17.98 2.19 -19.97
N GLN A 264 17.65 2.76 -18.80
CA GLN A 264 17.44 1.98 -17.58
C GLN A 264 16.21 1.06 -17.70
N LEU A 265 15.09 1.56 -18.27
CA LEU A 265 13.91 0.74 -18.51
C LEU A 265 14.24 -0.42 -19.50
N LYS A 266 15.02 -0.16 -20.52
CA LYS A 266 15.47 -1.19 -21.46
C LYS A 266 16.33 -2.25 -20.77
N ALA A 267 17.27 -1.85 -19.92
CA ALA A 267 18.12 -2.76 -19.18
C ALA A 267 17.30 -3.66 -18.21
N LEU A 268 16.25 -3.10 -17.57
CA LEU A 268 15.32 -3.86 -16.74
C LEU A 268 14.47 -4.86 -17.53
N ALA A 269 14.13 -4.53 -18.78
CA ALA A 269 13.33 -5.38 -19.64
C ALA A 269 14.09 -6.62 -20.15
N GLU A 270 15.39 -6.51 -20.42
CA GLU A 270 16.19 -7.57 -21.05
C GLU A 270 16.12 -8.93 -20.33
N PRO A 271 16.32 -9.05 -19.00
CA PRO A 271 16.23 -10.32 -18.30
C PRO A 271 14.81 -10.90 -18.27
N LEU A 272 13.78 -10.10 -18.53
CA LEU A 272 12.37 -10.46 -18.42
C LEU A 272 11.70 -10.78 -19.78
N ILE A 273 12.45 -10.79 -20.88
CA ILE A 273 11.92 -11.02 -22.23
C ILE A 273 11.25 -12.40 -22.36
N LYS A 274 11.83 -13.44 -21.76
CA LYS A 274 11.34 -14.82 -21.88
C LYS A 274 9.94 -15.02 -21.27
N SER A 275 9.59 -14.26 -20.25
CA SER A 275 8.26 -14.31 -19.64
C SER A 275 7.20 -13.47 -20.39
N GLY A 276 7.61 -12.68 -21.38
CA GLY A 276 6.76 -11.69 -22.04
C GLY A 276 6.70 -10.35 -21.31
N TYR A 277 7.03 -10.30 -20.02
CA TYR A 277 7.01 -9.07 -19.20
C TYR A 277 7.99 -8.01 -19.76
N GLY A 278 9.22 -8.43 -20.10
CA GLY A 278 10.20 -7.54 -20.73
C GLY A 278 9.77 -7.02 -22.11
N ASN A 279 9.06 -7.82 -22.90
CA ASN A 279 8.51 -7.37 -24.19
C ASN A 279 7.50 -6.23 -24.00
N TYR A 280 6.68 -6.31 -22.96
CA TYR A 280 5.77 -5.22 -22.56
C TYR A 280 6.54 -3.92 -22.27
N LEU A 281 7.57 -3.98 -21.43
CA LEU A 281 8.40 -2.81 -21.09
C LEU A 281 9.04 -2.18 -22.33
N LEU A 282 9.55 -3.00 -23.26
CA LEU A 282 10.12 -2.52 -24.53
C LEU A 282 9.07 -1.88 -25.45
N GLN A 283 7.81 -2.30 -25.38
CA GLN A 283 6.73 -1.69 -26.16
C GLN A 283 6.39 -0.28 -25.66
N LEU A 284 6.46 -0.01 -24.35
CA LEU A 284 6.26 1.33 -23.80
C LEU A 284 7.16 2.37 -24.45
N LEU A 285 8.42 2.02 -24.70
CA LEU A 285 9.40 2.91 -25.36
C LEU A 285 9.06 3.25 -26.82
N LYS A 286 8.24 2.40 -27.48
CA LYS A 286 7.83 2.62 -28.89
C LYS A 286 6.59 3.50 -29.00
N HIS A 287 5.76 3.57 -27.95
CA HIS A 287 4.46 4.25 -27.95
C HIS A 287 4.48 5.57 -27.16
N LYS A 288 5.66 6.12 -26.89
CA LYS A 288 5.76 7.45 -26.24
C LYS A 288 5.13 8.50 -27.17
N LYS A 289 3.92 8.95 -26.81
CA LYS A 289 3.29 10.12 -27.42
C LYS A 289 3.92 11.40 -26.90
#